data_66a5bb0f58b717686f7364b94cafea32
#
_entry.id   66a5bb0f58b717686f7364b94cafea32
#
_cell.length_a   1.000
_cell.length_b   1.000
_cell.length_c   1.000
_cell.angle_alpha   90.00
_cell.angle_beta   90.00
_cell.angle_gamma   90.00
#
_symmetry.space_group_name_H-M   'P 1'
#
loop_
_entity.id
_entity.type
_entity.pdbx_description
1 polymer ?
#
loop_
_entity_poly.entity_id
_entity_poly.type
_entity_poly.pdbx_seq_one_letter_code
_entity_poly.pdbx_strand_id
1 'polypeptide(L)' 'MEGPFDGAVKFFNTERGFGFIAPDQGGPDVFLHVSSLSRSGLQPPMDGQRVRFSIRAGKKGPEAANISYV' A
#
# COMPACT_ATOMS: atom_id res chain seq x y z
N MET A 1 7.12 -8.06 -10.22
CA MET A 1 7.08 -7.22 -9.01
C MET A 1 8.17 -6.16 -9.10
N GLU A 2 7.80 -4.93 -8.86
CA GLU A 2 8.73 -3.80 -8.93
C GLU A 2 8.88 -3.15 -7.57
N GLY A 3 10.02 -2.56 -7.33
CA GLY A 3 10.32 -1.86 -6.11
C GLY A 3 11.66 -2.25 -5.52
N PRO A 4 11.91 -1.82 -4.28
CA PRO A 4 10.96 -1.14 -3.40
C PRO A 4 10.77 0.34 -3.76
N PHE A 5 9.57 0.83 -3.44
CA PHE A 5 9.23 2.24 -3.58
C PHE A 5 8.82 2.81 -2.23
N ASP A 6 8.88 4.13 -2.10
CA ASP A 6 8.40 4.82 -0.90
C ASP A 6 7.15 5.63 -1.25
N GLY A 7 6.28 5.79 -0.28
CA GLY A 7 5.07 6.58 -0.45
C GLY A 7 4.38 6.83 0.87
N ALA A 8 3.17 7.37 0.79
CA ALA A 8 2.35 7.64 1.96
C ALA A 8 0.94 7.12 1.73
N VAL A 9 0.36 6.55 2.79
CA VAL A 9 -1.03 6.08 2.74
C VAL A 9 -1.95 7.29 2.64
N LYS A 10 -2.79 7.32 1.62
CA LYS A 10 -3.79 8.39 1.47
C LYS A 10 -4.93 8.16 2.44
N PHE A 11 -5.45 6.94 2.47
CA PHE A 11 -6.43 6.51 3.45
C PHE A 11 -6.47 4.99 3.47
N PHE A 12 -7.03 4.44 4.55
CA PHE A 12 -7.30 3.02 4.63
C PHE A 12 -8.62 2.81 5.36
N ASN A 13 -9.55 2.11 4.72
CA ASN A 13 -10.86 1.82 5.29
C ASN A 13 -10.82 0.43 5.90
N THR A 14 -10.82 0.35 7.24
CA THR A 14 -10.71 -0.92 7.96
C THR A 14 -11.94 -1.81 7.78
N GLU A 15 -13.11 -1.20 7.61
CA GLU A 15 -14.33 -1.96 7.42
C GLU A 15 -14.36 -2.65 6.06
N ARG A 16 -13.91 -1.97 5.03
CA ARG A 16 -13.89 -2.52 3.68
C ARG A 16 -12.60 -3.28 3.39
N GLY A 17 -11.56 -3.06 4.17
CA GLY A 17 -10.30 -3.77 4.05
C GLY A 17 -9.43 -3.32 2.90
N PHE A 18 -9.49 -2.05 2.51
CA PHE A 18 -8.63 -1.52 1.45
C PHE A 18 -8.35 -0.04 1.61
N GLY A 19 -7.33 0.41 0.93
CA GLY A 19 -6.96 1.81 0.85
C GLY A 19 -6.04 2.05 -0.34
N PHE A 20 -5.40 3.20 -0.35
CA PHE A 20 -4.50 3.58 -1.44
C PHE A 20 -3.26 4.25 -0.90
N ILE A 21 -2.15 4.04 -1.61
CA ILE A 21 -0.85 4.65 -1.33
C ILE A 21 -0.54 5.62 -2.46
N ALA A 22 -0.10 6.82 -2.11
CA ALA A 22 0.43 7.78 -3.08
C ALA A 22 1.93 7.58 -3.18
N PRO A 23 2.45 7.07 -4.32
CA PRO A 23 3.90 6.89 -4.46
C PRO A 23 4.61 8.24 -4.51
N ASP A 24 5.79 8.31 -3.88
CA ASP A 24 6.58 9.55 -3.90
C ASP A 24 7.01 9.95 -5.31
N GLN A 25 7.26 8.98 -6.16
CA GLN A 25 7.68 9.26 -7.54
C GLN A 25 6.54 9.79 -8.42
N GLY A 26 5.30 9.79 -7.91
CA GLY A 26 4.14 10.22 -8.66
C GLY A 26 3.51 9.06 -9.42
N GLY A 27 2.56 9.39 -10.30
CA GLY A 27 1.82 8.38 -11.04
C GLY A 27 0.57 7.95 -10.32
N PRO A 28 -0.08 6.86 -10.79
CA PRO A 28 -1.34 6.41 -10.20
C PRO A 28 -1.17 5.92 -8.78
N ASP A 29 -2.22 6.09 -7.99
CA ASP A 29 -2.24 5.54 -6.63
C ASP A 29 -2.15 4.03 -6.67
N VAL A 30 -1.51 3.45 -5.65
CA VAL A 30 -1.31 2.02 -5.55
C VAL A 30 -2.33 1.44 -4.60
N PHE A 31 -3.06 0.41 -5.04
CA PHE A 31 -4.09 -0.24 -4.25
C PHE A 31 -3.46 -0.98 -3.07
N LEU A 32 -4.03 -0.80 -1.88
CA LEU A 32 -3.56 -1.44 -0.66
C LEU A 32 -4.69 -2.28 -0.09
N HIS A 33 -4.53 -3.61 -0.12
CA HIS A 33 -5.53 -4.53 0.41
C HIS A 33 -5.12 -5.04 1.78
N VAL A 34 -6.11 -5.31 2.64
CA VAL A 34 -5.84 -5.77 4.00
C VAL A 34 -5.02 -7.07 4.02
N SER A 35 -5.19 -7.93 3.02
CA SER A 35 -4.42 -9.17 2.94
C SER A 35 -2.93 -8.90 2.80
N SER A 36 -2.54 -7.84 2.10
CA SER A 36 -1.13 -7.47 1.97
C SER A 36 -0.55 -7.01 3.30
N LEU A 37 -1.35 -6.29 4.08
CA LEU A 37 -0.94 -5.88 5.44
C LEU A 37 -0.77 -7.10 6.33
N SER A 38 -1.72 -8.03 6.29
CA SER A 38 -1.64 -9.25 7.10
C SER A 38 -0.42 -10.08 6.75
N ARG A 39 -0.12 -10.23 5.47
CA ARG A 39 1.07 -10.96 5.02
C ARG A 39 2.36 -10.31 5.48
N SER A 40 2.35 -9.00 5.59
CA SER A 40 3.52 -8.24 6.06
C SER A 40 3.57 -8.12 7.58
N GLY A 41 2.56 -8.64 8.29
CA GLY A 41 2.50 -8.59 9.75
C GLY A 41 2.21 -7.20 10.30
N LEU A 42 1.46 -6.39 9.56
CA LEU A 42 1.24 -5.00 9.93
C LEU A 42 -0.19 -4.74 10.37
N GLN A 43 -0.34 -3.79 11.28
CA GLN A 43 -1.64 -3.25 11.67
C GLN A 43 -2.12 -2.28 10.59
N PRO A 44 -3.44 -2.04 10.51
CA PRO A 44 -3.96 -1.06 9.56
C PRO A 44 -3.31 0.31 9.76
N PRO A 45 -2.91 0.99 8.67
CA PRO A 45 -2.22 2.26 8.79
C PRO A 45 -3.16 3.42 9.03
N MET A 46 -2.60 4.50 9.54
CA MET A 46 -3.31 5.77 9.62
C MET A 46 -3.05 6.57 8.33
N ASP A 47 -3.90 7.55 8.08
CA ASP A 47 -3.71 8.45 6.94
C ASP A 47 -2.36 9.14 7.07
N GLY A 48 -1.62 9.18 5.98
CA GLY A 48 -0.30 9.80 5.97
C GLY A 48 0.85 8.90 6.41
N GLN A 49 0.56 7.64 6.81
CA GLN A 49 1.62 6.72 7.21
C GLN A 49 2.62 6.52 6.08
N ARG A 50 3.90 6.76 6.39
CA ARG A 50 4.97 6.51 5.41
C ARG A 50 5.19 5.02 5.28
N VAL A 51 5.29 4.56 4.03
CA VAL A 51 5.42 3.13 3.73
C VAL A 51 6.49 2.89 2.68
N ARG A 52 7.11 1.71 2.77
CA ARG A 52 7.94 1.17 1.70
C ARG A 52 7.27 -0.09 1.19
N PHE A 53 7.20 -0.26 -0.12
CA PHE A 53 6.42 -1.32 -0.71
C PHE A 53 6.92 -1.69 -2.09
N SER A 54 6.56 -2.89 -2.54
CA SER A 54 6.74 -3.30 -3.93
C SER A 54 5.39 -3.20 -4.64
N ILE A 55 5.41 -3.13 -5.96
CA ILE A 55 4.21 -3.07 -6.77
C ILE A 55 4.10 -4.35 -7.59
N ARG A 56 2.92 -4.92 -7.60
CA ARG A 56 2.61 -6.07 -8.45
C ARG A 56 1.31 -5.78 -9.19
N ALA A 57 1.08 -6.52 -10.30
CA ALA A 57 -0.17 -6.40 -11.04
C ALA A 57 -1.29 -7.09 -10.26
N GLY A 58 -2.32 -6.34 -9.91
CA GLY A 58 -3.49 -6.84 -9.23
C GLY A 58 -4.71 -6.76 -10.14
N LYS A 59 -5.86 -7.20 -9.63
CA LYS A 59 -7.10 -7.19 -10.40
C LYS A 59 -7.58 -5.77 -10.70
N LYS A 60 -7.27 -4.84 -9.82
CA LYS A 60 -7.71 -3.44 -9.96
C LYS A 60 -6.59 -2.52 -10.44
N GLY A 61 -5.48 -3.09 -10.90
CA GLY A 61 -4.32 -2.31 -11.32
C GLY A 61 -3.13 -2.55 -10.39
N PRO A 62 -2.23 -1.58 -10.25
CA PRO A 62 -1.05 -1.77 -9.40
C PRO A 62 -1.46 -1.95 -7.94
N GLU A 63 -0.91 -2.98 -7.31
CA GLU A 63 -1.25 -3.37 -5.94
C GLU A 63 0.03 -3.44 -5.10
N ALA A 64 -0.04 -2.94 -3.86
CA ALA A 64 1.11 -2.94 -2.96
C ALA A 64 1.34 -4.34 -2.38
N ALA A 65 2.62 -4.71 -2.28
CA ALA A 65 3.06 -5.98 -1.69
C ALA A 65 4.35 -5.74 -0.91
N ASN A 66 4.69 -6.68 -0.02
CA ASN A 66 5.92 -6.60 0.79
C ASN A 66 6.06 -5.26 1.48
N ILE A 67 5.05 -4.91 2.27
CA ILE A 67 4.89 -3.58 2.84
C ILE A 67 5.65 -3.50 4.17
N SER A 68 6.32 -2.37 4.39
CA SER A 68 6.87 -2.03 5.70
C SER A 68 6.57 -0.56 5.98
N TYR A 69 6.33 -0.27 7.26
CA TYR A 69 6.15 1.12 7.69
C TYR A 69 7.51 1.73 7.98
N VAL A 70 7.65 2.97 7.62
CA VAL A 70 8.93 3.69 7.78
C VAL A 70 8.85 4.67 8.94
#